data_a8175a7c64ae224ecc81be9450034949
#
_entry.id   a8175a7c64ae224ecc81be9450034949
#
_cell.length_a   1.000
_cell.length_b   1.000
_cell.length_c   1.000
_cell.angle_alpha   90.00
_cell.angle_beta   90.00
_cell.angle_gamma   90.00
#
_symmetry.space_group_name_H-M   'P 1'
#
loop_
_entity.id
_entity.type
_entity.pdbx_description
1 polymer ?
#
loop_
_entity_poly.entity_id
_entity_poly.type
_entity_poly.pdbx_seq_one_letter_code
_entity_poly.pdbx_strand_id
1 'polypeptide(L)'
;MARSKDEQFLHDWVIRKIKEKNSRIYSEVNINPAEEQNFELDGKYPDVVLVNHGQVVNVIEVDTKETVSEDSIEKWKALSELGSKLTLIVPKEDQNKARDLVWKNGLVAKVDIKFFDVQLNI
;
A
#
# COMPACT_ATOMS: atom_id res chain seq x y z
N MET A 1 13.59 5.03 -2.65
CA MET A 1 14.32 4.06 -3.51
C MET A 1 13.51 3.74 -4.74
N ALA A 2 14.14 3.77 -5.91
CA ALA A 2 13.44 3.49 -7.16
C ALA A 2 13.28 1.98 -7.35
N ARG A 3 12.13 1.57 -7.87
CA ARG A 3 11.89 0.17 -8.23
C ARG A 3 12.47 -0.12 -9.60
N SER A 4 12.89 -1.36 -9.82
CA SER A 4 13.19 -1.85 -11.14
C SER A 4 11.91 -1.87 -11.99
N LYS A 5 12.03 -2.05 -13.30
CA LYS A 5 10.86 -2.10 -14.17
C LYS A 5 9.91 -3.26 -13.81
N ASP A 6 10.47 -4.42 -13.48
CA ASP A 6 9.67 -5.58 -13.10
C ASP A 6 8.96 -5.34 -11.78
N GLU A 7 9.63 -4.72 -10.82
CA GLU A 7 9.04 -4.39 -9.53
C GLU A 7 7.95 -3.32 -9.69
N GLN A 8 8.15 -2.35 -10.55
CA GLN A 8 7.13 -1.33 -10.82
C GLN A 8 5.91 -1.95 -11.49
N PHE A 9 6.13 -2.87 -12.43
CA PHE A 9 5.04 -3.62 -13.06
C PHE A 9 4.24 -4.41 -12.04
N LEU A 10 4.93 -5.13 -11.16
CA LEU A 10 4.30 -5.92 -10.10
C LEU A 10 3.50 -5.02 -9.15
N HIS A 11 4.07 -3.91 -8.74
CA HIS A 11 3.40 -2.93 -7.88
C HIS A 11 2.08 -2.47 -8.49
N ASP A 12 2.11 -2.06 -9.74
CA ASP A 12 0.91 -1.54 -10.43
C ASP A 12 -0.12 -2.63 -10.67
N TRP A 13 0.32 -3.85 -10.94
CA TRP A 13 -0.56 -4.99 -11.13
C TRP A 13 -1.31 -5.33 -9.83
N VAL A 14 -0.60 -5.34 -8.70
CA VAL A 14 -1.21 -5.59 -7.40
C VAL A 14 -2.24 -4.51 -7.08
N ILE A 15 -1.93 -3.24 -7.33
CA ILE A 15 -2.88 -2.13 -7.13
C ILE A 15 -4.17 -2.37 -7.92
N ARG A 16 -4.06 -2.76 -9.18
CA ARG A 16 -5.23 -3.02 -10.02
C ARG A 16 -6.05 -4.20 -9.52
N LYS A 17 -5.38 -5.23 -9.00
CA LYS A 17 -6.07 -6.39 -8.43
C LYS A 17 -6.82 -6.02 -7.15
N ILE A 18 -6.24 -5.15 -6.33
CA ILE A 18 -6.92 -4.64 -5.14
C ILE A 18 -8.17 -3.88 -5.54
N LYS A 19 -8.09 -3.04 -6.57
CA LYS A 19 -9.24 -2.30 -7.08
C LYS A 19 -10.34 -3.24 -7.56
N GLU A 20 -10.00 -4.23 -8.37
CA GLU A 20 -10.98 -5.22 -8.85
C GLU A 20 -11.70 -5.91 -7.70
N LYS A 21 -10.94 -6.33 -6.71
CA LYS A 21 -11.46 -7.10 -5.58
C LYS A 21 -12.38 -6.27 -4.69
N ASN A 22 -12.15 -4.97 -4.58
CA ASN A 22 -12.85 -4.09 -3.65
C ASN A 22 -13.93 -3.22 -4.29
N SER A 23 -14.03 -3.18 -5.62
CA SER A 23 -14.95 -2.28 -6.32
C SER A 23 -16.42 -2.53 -6.03
N ARG A 24 -16.78 -3.73 -5.58
CA ARG A 24 -18.16 -4.07 -5.24
C ARG A 24 -18.47 -3.88 -3.75
N ILE A 25 -17.43 -3.67 -2.94
CA ILE A 25 -17.56 -3.59 -1.48
C ILE A 25 -17.63 -2.13 -1.03
N TYR A 26 -16.85 -1.29 -1.66
CA TYR A 26 -16.75 0.13 -1.30
C TYR A 26 -17.38 1.02 -2.36
N SER A 27 -17.91 2.17 -1.95
CA SER A 27 -18.55 3.10 -2.87
C SER A 27 -17.56 3.66 -3.88
N GLU A 28 -16.28 3.84 -3.47
CA GLU A 28 -15.21 4.26 -4.35
C GLU A 28 -13.92 3.53 -4.00
N VAL A 29 -13.17 3.18 -5.04
CA VAL A 29 -11.80 2.69 -4.90
C VAL A 29 -10.92 3.55 -5.81
N ASN A 30 -10.10 4.39 -5.21
CA ASN A 30 -9.23 5.31 -5.94
C ASN A 30 -7.81 4.76 -5.94
N ILE A 31 -7.16 4.77 -7.10
CA ILE A 31 -5.81 4.23 -7.23
C ILE A 31 -4.87 5.23 -7.89
N ASN A 32 -3.61 5.19 -7.49
CA ASN A 32 -2.53 6.00 -8.05
C ASN A 32 -1.38 5.08 -8.49
N PRO A 33 -1.55 4.31 -9.59
CA PRO A 33 -0.46 3.43 -10.04
C PRO A 33 0.68 4.22 -10.65
N ALA A 34 1.90 3.72 -10.51
CA ALA A 34 3.12 4.32 -11.03
C ALA A 34 3.25 5.78 -10.57
N GLU A 35 3.37 6.70 -11.51
CA GLU A 35 3.48 8.13 -11.22
C GLU A 35 2.18 8.88 -11.46
N GLU A 36 1.08 8.16 -11.67
CA GLU A 36 -0.22 8.81 -11.87
C GLU A 36 -0.70 9.45 -10.58
N GLN A 37 -1.20 10.66 -10.70
CA GLN A 37 -1.72 11.45 -9.58
C GLN A 37 -3.22 11.65 -9.76
N ASN A 38 -3.95 10.53 -9.70
CA ASN A 38 -5.39 10.54 -9.96
C ASN A 38 -6.22 10.96 -8.76
N PHE A 39 -5.73 10.69 -7.55
CA PHE A 39 -6.48 10.97 -6.34
C PHE A 39 -5.52 11.44 -5.24
N GLU A 40 -5.71 12.68 -4.81
CA GLU A 40 -4.90 13.29 -3.75
C GLU A 40 -5.61 13.17 -2.40
N LEU A 41 -4.85 12.90 -1.35
CA LEU A 41 -5.33 12.91 0.03
C LEU A 41 -4.33 13.69 0.87
N ASP A 42 -4.70 14.90 1.28
CA ASP A 42 -3.85 15.80 2.08
C ASP A 42 -2.45 16.00 1.48
N GLY A 43 -2.40 16.25 0.17
CA GLY A 43 -1.16 16.51 -0.54
C GLY A 43 -0.36 15.26 -0.90
N LYS A 44 -0.91 14.08 -0.62
CA LYS A 44 -0.22 12.82 -0.90
C LYS A 44 -1.05 11.97 -1.88
N TYR A 45 -0.39 11.01 -2.52
CA TYR A 45 -1.03 10.13 -3.50
C TYR A 45 -0.82 8.67 -3.09
N PRO A 46 -1.61 8.19 -2.11
CA PRO A 46 -1.50 6.80 -1.68
C PRO A 46 -1.83 5.84 -2.84
N ASP A 47 -1.26 4.65 -2.80
CA ASP A 47 -1.49 3.67 -3.87
C ASP A 47 -2.97 3.34 -4.04
N VAL A 48 -3.69 3.13 -2.93
CA VAL A 48 -5.12 2.84 -2.95
C VAL A 48 -5.80 3.57 -1.80
N VAL A 49 -6.93 4.20 -2.08
CA VAL A 49 -7.76 4.82 -1.05
C VAL A 49 -9.17 4.27 -1.18
N LEU A 50 -9.63 3.58 -0.14
CA LEU A 50 -10.98 3.03 -0.09
C LEU A 50 -11.92 4.03 0.58
N VAL A 51 -13.04 4.32 -0.07
CA VAL A 51 -14.00 5.33 0.38
C VAL A 51 -15.40 4.72 0.45
N ASN A 52 -16.11 4.99 1.53
CA ASN A 52 -17.53 4.63 1.68
C ASN A 52 -18.31 5.88 2.02
N HIS A 53 -19.31 6.19 1.19
CA HIS A 53 -20.22 7.31 1.44
C HIS A 53 -19.48 8.62 1.72
N GLY A 54 -18.46 8.91 0.93
CA GLY A 54 -17.69 10.13 1.03
C GLY A 54 -16.63 10.16 2.12
N GLN A 55 -16.48 9.07 2.89
CA GLN A 55 -15.47 8.99 3.95
C GLN A 55 -14.39 8.00 3.61
N VAL A 56 -13.13 8.39 3.82
CA VAL A 56 -11.98 7.51 3.67
C VAL A 56 -12.03 6.46 4.78
N VAL A 57 -12.11 5.19 4.42
CA VAL A 57 -12.15 4.10 5.39
C VAL A 57 -10.84 3.32 5.48
N ASN A 58 -10.00 3.38 4.45
CA ASN A 58 -8.71 2.73 4.48
C ASN A 58 -7.76 3.35 3.47
N VAL A 59 -6.50 3.48 3.86
CA VAL A 59 -5.40 3.90 2.98
C VAL A 59 -4.48 2.69 2.85
N ILE A 60 -4.17 2.31 1.62
CA ILE A 60 -3.37 1.12 1.33
C ILE A 60 -2.12 1.52 0.56
N GLU A 61 -0.99 1.02 1.01
CA GLU A 61 0.27 1.19 0.31
C GLU A 61 0.79 -0.19 -0.06
N VAL A 62 1.13 -0.37 -1.33
CA VAL A 62 1.69 -1.62 -1.84
C VAL A 62 3.20 -1.46 -1.93
N ASP A 63 3.93 -2.30 -1.21
CA ASP A 63 5.37 -2.33 -1.28
C ASP A 63 5.84 -3.61 -1.97
N THR A 64 6.96 -3.52 -2.65
CA THR A 64 7.60 -4.66 -3.27
C THR A 64 8.88 -4.97 -2.51
N LYS A 65 9.57 -6.03 -2.88
CA LYS A 65 10.78 -6.46 -2.19
C LYS A 65 11.78 -5.32 -1.98
N GLU A 66 11.95 -4.47 -2.98
CA GLU A 66 12.94 -3.39 -2.93
C GLU A 66 12.54 -2.23 -2.03
N THR A 67 11.25 -2.07 -1.73
CA THR A 67 10.76 -0.95 -0.93
C THR A 67 10.37 -1.33 0.50
N VAL A 68 10.41 -2.61 0.87
CA VAL A 68 10.27 -3.02 2.26
C VAL A 68 11.62 -2.81 2.93
N SER A 69 11.89 -1.55 3.31
CA SER A 69 13.20 -1.15 3.84
C SER A 69 13.07 0.09 4.70
N GLU A 70 14.17 0.45 5.38
CA GLU A 70 14.25 1.68 6.18
C GLU A 70 13.90 2.93 5.37
N ASP A 71 14.20 2.94 4.08
CA ASP A 71 13.95 4.09 3.21
C ASP A 71 12.45 4.42 3.10
N SER A 72 11.57 3.49 3.39
CA SER A 72 10.12 3.67 3.27
C SER A 72 9.46 4.15 4.57
N ILE A 73 10.19 4.19 5.68
CA ILE A 73 9.62 4.50 7.01
C ILE A 73 8.99 5.89 7.04
N GLU A 74 9.66 6.90 6.49
CA GLU A 74 9.12 8.27 6.48
C GLU A 74 7.79 8.33 5.73
N LYS A 75 7.70 7.64 4.60
CA LYS A 75 6.48 7.56 3.81
C LYS A 75 5.37 6.86 4.58
N TRP A 76 5.67 5.72 5.21
CA TRP A 76 4.68 4.99 6.00
C TRP A 76 4.16 5.82 7.17
N LYS A 77 5.04 6.55 7.85
CA LYS A 77 4.62 7.46 8.92
C LYS A 77 3.64 8.51 8.41
N ALA A 78 4.00 9.17 7.32
CA ALA A 78 3.16 10.20 6.74
C ALA A 78 1.79 9.66 6.32
N LEU A 79 1.75 8.49 5.67
CA LEU A 79 0.50 7.89 5.24
C LEU A 79 -0.37 7.41 6.41
N SER A 80 0.25 6.98 7.51
CA SER A 80 -0.47 6.53 8.69
C SER A 80 -1.16 7.67 9.46
N GLU A 81 -0.87 8.91 9.10
CA GLU A 81 -1.44 10.09 9.74
C GLU A 81 -2.58 10.73 8.93
N LEU A 82 -3.02 10.09 7.86
CA LEU A 82 -4.05 10.64 6.96
C LEU A 82 -5.50 10.42 7.43
N GLY A 83 -5.71 10.21 8.72
CA GLY A 83 -7.05 10.09 9.28
C GLY A 83 -7.63 8.67 9.33
N SER A 84 -6.95 7.71 8.72
CA SER A 84 -7.33 6.31 8.81
C SER A 84 -6.08 5.46 9.01
N LYS A 85 -6.28 4.22 9.44
CA LYS A 85 -5.18 3.28 9.61
C LYS A 85 -4.56 2.95 8.25
N LEU A 86 -3.25 2.88 8.20
CA LEU A 86 -2.54 2.48 6.98
C LEU A 86 -2.46 0.96 6.91
N THR A 87 -2.80 0.40 5.76
CA THR A 87 -2.57 -1.01 5.48
C THR A 87 -1.40 -1.12 4.50
N LEU A 88 -0.34 -1.80 4.91
CA LEU A 88 0.77 -2.15 4.03
C LEU A 88 0.48 -3.52 3.44
N ILE A 89 0.62 -3.65 2.13
CA ILE A 89 0.54 -4.94 1.45
C ILE A 89 1.91 -5.23 0.87
N VAL A 90 2.54 -6.28 1.36
CA VAL A 90 3.93 -6.63 1.04
C VAL A 90 4.02 -8.04 0.48
N PRO A 91 5.11 -8.41 -0.21
CA PRO A 91 5.29 -9.79 -0.62
C PRO A 91 5.26 -10.73 0.58
N LYS A 92 4.70 -11.90 0.42
CA LYS A 92 4.55 -12.88 1.51
C LYS A 92 5.87 -13.13 2.25
N GLU A 93 6.96 -13.28 1.52
CA GLU A 93 8.28 -13.55 2.09
C GLU A 93 8.88 -12.36 2.85
N ASP A 94 8.32 -11.17 2.67
CA ASP A 94 8.82 -9.95 3.32
C ASP A 94 7.98 -9.50 4.51
N GLN A 95 6.99 -10.31 4.92
CA GLN A 95 6.12 -9.96 6.04
C GLN A 95 6.86 -9.71 7.35
N ASN A 96 7.78 -10.59 7.68
CA ASN A 96 8.52 -10.47 8.94
C ASN A 96 9.41 -9.24 8.94
N LYS A 97 10.02 -8.95 7.81
CA LYS A 97 10.83 -7.74 7.65
C LYS A 97 9.98 -6.48 7.83
N ALA A 98 8.81 -6.45 7.23
CA ALA A 98 7.89 -5.33 7.37
C ALA A 98 7.44 -5.15 8.82
N ARG A 99 7.11 -6.24 9.51
CA ARG A 99 6.72 -6.19 10.92
C ARG A 99 7.83 -5.65 11.80
N ASP A 100 9.07 -6.07 11.56
CA ASP A 100 10.21 -5.58 12.32
C ASP A 100 10.41 -4.08 12.13
N LEU A 101 10.29 -3.60 10.89
CA LEU A 101 10.41 -2.18 10.58
C LEU A 101 9.32 -1.36 11.25
N VAL A 102 8.10 -1.83 11.21
CA VAL A 102 6.95 -1.17 11.85
C VAL A 102 7.12 -1.14 13.37
N TRP A 103 7.55 -2.24 13.95
CA TRP A 103 7.78 -2.34 15.38
C TRP A 103 8.89 -1.39 15.85
N LYS A 104 10.04 -1.41 15.17
CA LYS A 104 11.19 -0.57 15.55
C LYS A 104 10.87 0.92 15.48
N ASN A 105 9.94 1.31 14.62
CA ASN A 105 9.64 2.72 14.38
C ASN A 105 8.35 3.19 15.07
N GLY A 106 7.81 2.38 15.98
CA GLY A 106 6.66 2.77 16.78
C GLY A 106 5.34 2.87 16.00
N LEU A 107 5.20 2.14 14.91
CA LEU A 107 4.04 2.25 14.03
C LEU A 107 3.00 1.13 14.21
N VAL A 108 3.19 0.25 15.18
CA VAL A 108 2.34 -0.93 15.37
C VAL A 108 0.86 -0.59 15.51
N ALA A 109 0.55 0.49 16.24
CA ALA A 109 -0.84 0.88 16.47
C ALA A 109 -1.49 1.55 15.26
N LYS A 110 -0.69 2.00 14.28
CA LYS A 110 -1.17 2.79 13.14
C LYS A 110 -1.12 2.06 11.81
N VAL A 111 -0.48 0.90 11.77
CA VAL A 111 -0.20 0.18 10.52
C VAL A 111 -0.58 -1.28 10.66
N ASP A 112 -1.43 -1.75 9.74
CA ASP A 112 -1.70 -3.17 9.55
C ASP A 112 -0.85 -3.70 8.42
N ILE A 113 -0.41 -4.95 8.51
CA ILE A 113 0.39 -5.58 7.47
C ILE A 113 -0.37 -6.75 6.90
N LYS A 114 -0.53 -6.74 5.57
CA LYS A 114 -1.09 -7.85 4.81
C LYS A 114 -0.10 -8.23 3.72
N PHE A 115 -0.36 -9.31 3.03
CA PHE A 115 0.59 -9.78 2.02
C PHE A 115 -0.09 -10.15 0.71
N PHE A 116 0.71 -10.18 -0.34
CA PHE A 116 0.32 -10.79 -1.61
C PHE A 116 1.33 -11.90 -1.95
N ASP A 117 0.86 -12.84 -2.75
CA ASP A 117 1.68 -13.97 -3.19
C ASP A 117 1.36 -14.23 -4.66
N VAL A 118 2.38 -14.25 -5.49
CA VAL A 118 2.23 -14.50 -6.93
C VAL A 118 2.83 -15.85 -7.23
N GLN A 119 2.01 -16.75 -7.76
CA GLN A 119 2.45 -18.12 -8.08
C GLN A 119 2.26 -18.40 -9.56
N LEU A 120 3.25 -19.05 -10.14
CA LEU A 120 3.21 -19.50 -11.51
C LEU A 120 3.19 -21.03 -11.51
N ASN A 121 2.17 -21.58 -12.15
CA ASN A 121 2.10 -23.03 -12.39
C ASN A 121 2.44 -23.26 -13.86
N ILE A 122 3.63 -23.78 -14.08
CA ILE A 122 4.09 -24.04 -15.43
C ILE A 122 4.05 -25.53 -15.68
#